data_eb468903ec888d67c727b1d115f83f1a
#
_entry.id   eb468903ec888d67c727b1d115f83f1a
#
_cell.length_a   1.000
_cell.length_b   1.000
_cell.length_c   1.000
_cell.angle_alpha   90.00
_cell.angle_beta   90.00
_cell.angle_gamma   90.00
#
_symmetry.space_group_name_H-M   'P 1'
#
loop_
_entity.id
_entity.type
_entity.pdbx_description
1 polymer ?
#
loop_
_entity_poly.entity_id
_entity_poly.type
_entity_poly.pdbx_seq_one_letter_code
_entity_poly.pdbx_strand_id
1 'polypeptide(L)'
;MTAHRVAVSCLFALLLAPLVSAQGGPPPHVRAAIQSVERMLESTDDASLEKFAAERLTPEYRASFAPGALQAHLAKLRSAVGGSIGSVAVERVPDGLRLDVTGDRETSFGLTIEPSGLISRFTLLDAEAPPPSPEAAIWSQTTWDTLAADLKKGAEAGWSGVFLARRDGNEVVRESLGLADRSQHRPTKPDTVYCIGSTPIDFTITGIMLLGQRGKLALDDPIGKFLGDVPADKRAITLRHLLTGRSGLPNFHHDGKDWDADLGWIDRDTAVRRILGQTLLFAPGQGEAHSHSAFGLLAAVIEIISGTSYPAFVRTEILKPLGMTRTGFYGESLGLGVSDFAVGYGASAVGLPNIPPNWGPTSWLVMGSGGMVSTLGDMDRYYGSIASGRLLKGEWAQWQQGARVGVGGSDRGYYIFHATSGRGNEILFLMNGEGRAAANRAMTRAFERLVMGEREKR
;
A
#
# COMPACT_ATOMS: atom_id res chain seq x y z
N MET A 1 -42.55 31.82 58.58
CA MET A 1 -43.50 32.47 57.70
C MET A 1 -42.81 32.79 56.41
N THR A 2 -43.38 32.39 55.32
CA THR A 2 -43.02 32.63 53.94
C THR A 2 -41.63 32.14 53.41
N ALA A 3 -41.67 30.94 52.86
CA ALA A 3 -40.61 30.34 52.06
C ALA A 3 -40.51 31.03 50.68
N HIS A 4 -39.31 31.43 50.31
CA HIS A 4 -39.01 31.77 48.90
C HIS A 4 -38.30 30.59 48.25
N ARG A 5 -38.99 29.97 47.30
CA ARG A 5 -38.42 28.99 46.38
C ARG A 5 -37.59 29.73 45.34
N VAL A 6 -36.29 29.47 45.31
CA VAL A 6 -35.39 29.84 44.20
C VAL A 6 -35.30 28.63 43.29
N ALA A 7 -35.83 28.78 42.10
CA ALA A 7 -35.67 27.81 41.00
C ALA A 7 -34.27 27.94 40.44
N VAL A 8 -33.44 26.90 40.59
CA VAL A 8 -32.16 26.78 39.92
C VAL A 8 -32.41 26.07 38.58
N SER A 9 -32.37 26.82 37.50
CA SER A 9 -32.33 26.29 36.14
C SER A 9 -30.93 25.70 35.90
N CYS A 10 -30.81 24.38 35.93
CA CYS A 10 -29.62 23.69 35.41
C CYS A 10 -29.61 23.77 33.89
N LEU A 11 -28.80 24.68 33.37
CA LEU A 11 -28.38 24.64 31.95
C LEU A 11 -27.40 23.48 31.81
N PHE A 12 -27.87 22.38 31.25
CA PHE A 12 -26.95 21.32 30.73
C PHE A 12 -26.24 21.87 29.48
N ALA A 13 -25.07 22.45 29.70
CA ALA A 13 -24.12 22.62 28.60
C ALA A 13 -23.56 21.23 28.27
N LEU A 14 -24.05 20.62 27.20
CA LEU A 14 -23.39 19.50 26.53
C LEU A 14 -22.04 20.00 25.99
N LEU A 15 -21.00 19.83 26.80
CA LEU A 15 -19.63 19.85 26.34
C LEU A 15 -19.46 18.63 25.40
N LEU A 16 -19.59 18.88 24.13
CA LEU A 16 -19.05 17.99 23.09
C LEU A 16 -17.52 17.98 23.24
N ALA A 17 -17.04 17.09 24.12
CA ALA A 17 -15.64 16.71 24.11
C ALA A 17 -15.33 16.14 22.70
N PRO A 18 -14.23 16.54 22.05
CA PRO A 18 -13.81 15.88 20.84
C PRO A 18 -13.51 14.44 21.24
N LEU A 19 -14.26 13.49 20.67
CA LEU A 19 -13.87 12.08 20.66
C LEU A 19 -12.54 11.99 19.88
N VAL A 20 -11.44 12.18 20.58
CA VAL A 20 -10.13 11.68 20.20
C VAL A 20 -10.25 10.18 20.26
N SER A 21 -10.59 9.57 19.13
CA SER A 21 -10.56 8.13 18.96
C SER A 21 -9.11 7.68 19.15
N ALA A 22 -8.84 7.11 20.31
CA ALA A 22 -7.63 6.36 20.54
C ALA A 22 -7.60 5.17 19.58
N GLN A 23 -6.61 5.17 18.68
CA GLN A 23 -5.98 3.99 18.11
C GLN A 23 -6.90 2.89 17.53
N GLY A 24 -7.71 3.22 16.53
CA GLY A 24 -8.43 2.27 15.69
C GLY A 24 -8.67 2.90 14.33
N GLY A 25 -8.48 2.15 13.26
CA GLY A 25 -8.81 2.58 11.91
C GLY A 25 -10.28 3.03 11.78
N PRO A 26 -10.73 3.51 10.63
CA PRO A 26 -12.09 3.99 10.45
C PRO A 26 -13.11 2.94 10.94
N PRO A 27 -14.24 3.36 11.54
CA PRO A 27 -15.31 2.44 11.95
C PRO A 27 -15.69 1.46 10.83
N PRO A 28 -16.14 0.23 11.13
CA PRO A 28 -16.41 -0.80 10.12
C PRO A 28 -17.36 -0.34 9.00
N HIS A 29 -18.39 0.43 9.33
CA HIS A 29 -19.34 0.97 8.36
C HIS A 29 -18.70 1.99 7.40
N VAL A 30 -17.79 2.82 7.90
CA VAL A 30 -17.02 3.78 7.09
C VAL A 30 -16.09 3.04 6.14
N ARG A 31 -15.41 2.03 6.62
CA ARG A 31 -14.53 1.18 5.81
C ARG A 31 -15.30 0.51 4.67
N ALA A 32 -16.43 -0.12 4.99
CA ALA A 32 -17.28 -0.78 4.00
C ALA A 32 -17.79 0.19 2.93
N ALA A 33 -18.08 1.45 3.29
CA ALA A 33 -18.48 2.48 2.34
C ALA A 33 -17.32 2.86 1.41
N ILE A 34 -16.12 3.10 1.93
CA ILE A 34 -14.92 3.43 1.15
C ILE A 34 -14.63 2.33 0.13
N GLN A 35 -14.60 1.07 0.55
CA GLN A 35 -14.41 -0.06 -0.36
C GLN A 35 -15.47 -0.17 -1.44
N SER A 36 -16.71 0.19 -1.12
CA SER A 36 -17.76 0.18 -2.14
C SER A 36 -17.55 1.28 -3.18
N VAL A 37 -16.97 2.42 -2.78
CA VAL A 37 -16.55 3.48 -3.70
C VAL A 37 -15.40 3.00 -4.57
N GLU A 38 -14.37 2.39 -4.02
CA GLU A 38 -13.24 1.83 -4.78
C GLU A 38 -13.72 0.87 -5.86
N ARG A 39 -14.55 -0.12 -5.50
CA ARG A 39 -15.14 -1.05 -6.48
C ARG A 39 -15.95 -0.36 -7.57
N MET A 40 -16.71 0.67 -7.22
CA MET A 40 -17.49 1.43 -8.19
C MET A 40 -16.56 2.20 -9.14
N LEU A 41 -15.50 2.80 -8.64
CA LEU A 41 -14.53 3.55 -9.45
C LEU A 41 -13.74 2.63 -10.40
N GLU A 42 -13.48 1.38 -10.01
CA GLU A 42 -12.81 0.37 -10.84
C GLU A 42 -13.75 -0.36 -11.81
N SER A 43 -15.06 -0.22 -11.64
CA SER A 43 -16.04 -0.92 -12.49
C SER A 43 -15.98 -0.44 -13.95
N THR A 44 -16.21 -1.35 -14.88
CA THR A 44 -16.20 -1.06 -16.32
C THR A 44 -17.59 -1.01 -16.94
N ASP A 45 -18.62 -1.40 -16.17
CA ASP A 45 -20.01 -1.52 -16.65
C ASP A 45 -20.97 -0.62 -15.84
N ASP A 46 -22.08 -0.27 -16.47
CA ASP A 46 -23.08 0.61 -15.87
C ASP A 46 -23.99 -0.10 -14.86
N ALA A 47 -24.11 -1.43 -14.94
CA ALA A 47 -24.88 -2.21 -13.96
C ALA A 47 -24.24 -2.13 -12.56
N SER A 48 -22.91 -2.06 -12.50
CA SER A 48 -22.17 -1.82 -11.26
C SER A 48 -22.47 -0.44 -10.65
N LEU A 49 -22.67 0.59 -11.47
CA LEU A 49 -23.08 1.93 -11.00
C LEU A 49 -24.49 1.90 -10.43
N GLU A 50 -25.43 1.21 -11.09
CA GLU A 50 -26.82 1.05 -10.62
C GLU A 50 -26.85 0.32 -9.28
N LYS A 51 -26.13 -0.78 -9.17
CA LYS A 51 -26.00 -1.56 -7.94
C LYS A 51 -25.41 -0.71 -6.81
N PHE A 52 -24.32 0.01 -7.07
CA PHE A 52 -23.72 0.91 -6.09
C PHE A 52 -24.73 1.97 -5.62
N ALA A 53 -25.43 2.62 -6.55
CA ALA A 53 -26.44 3.61 -6.23
C ALA A 53 -27.55 3.05 -5.35
N ALA A 54 -28.05 1.85 -5.66
CA ALA A 54 -29.15 1.21 -4.94
C ALA A 54 -28.74 0.79 -3.51
N GLU A 55 -27.55 0.23 -3.37
CA GLU A 55 -27.09 -0.41 -2.13
C GLU A 55 -26.31 0.53 -1.19
N ARG A 56 -25.71 1.60 -1.71
CA ARG A 56 -24.74 2.40 -0.98
C ARG A 56 -25.09 3.88 -0.82
N LEU A 57 -25.95 4.44 -1.67
CA LEU A 57 -26.36 5.83 -1.55
C LEU A 57 -27.64 5.97 -0.73
N THR A 58 -27.74 7.03 0.10
CA THR A 58 -28.99 7.31 0.81
C THR A 58 -30.13 7.60 -0.15
N PRO A 59 -31.39 7.29 0.22
CA PRO A 59 -32.56 7.62 -0.60
C PRO A 59 -32.64 9.13 -0.95
N GLU A 60 -32.31 9.98 0.01
CA GLU A 60 -32.33 11.43 -0.11
C GLU A 60 -31.29 11.91 -1.14
N TYR A 61 -30.08 11.36 -1.07
CA TYR A 61 -29.02 11.71 -2.04
C TYR A 61 -29.40 11.25 -3.46
N ARG A 62 -29.95 10.07 -3.60
CA ARG A 62 -30.46 9.58 -4.91
C ARG A 62 -31.58 10.47 -5.45
N ALA A 63 -32.50 10.88 -4.60
CA ALA A 63 -33.64 11.73 -4.98
C ALA A 63 -33.24 13.17 -5.30
N SER A 64 -32.04 13.62 -4.92
CA SER A 64 -31.55 14.97 -5.26
C SER A 64 -31.16 15.13 -6.74
N PHE A 65 -31.10 14.03 -7.49
CA PHE A 65 -30.78 14.03 -8.91
C PHE A 65 -32.02 13.95 -9.79
N ALA A 66 -32.02 14.70 -10.89
CA ALA A 66 -33.04 14.52 -11.93
C ALA A 66 -32.97 13.09 -12.55
N PRO A 67 -34.04 12.58 -13.13
CA PRO A 67 -34.04 11.27 -13.80
C PRO A 67 -32.88 11.12 -14.78
N GLY A 68 -32.08 10.05 -14.61
CA GLY A 68 -30.88 9.74 -15.40
C GLY A 68 -29.61 10.53 -15.02
N ALA A 69 -29.73 11.63 -14.26
CA ALA A 69 -28.56 12.45 -13.90
C ALA A 69 -27.64 11.78 -12.88
N LEU A 70 -28.17 10.91 -12.02
CA LEU A 70 -27.36 10.17 -11.05
C LEU A 70 -26.38 9.21 -11.76
N GLN A 71 -26.83 8.48 -12.78
CA GLN A 71 -25.99 7.57 -13.56
C GLN A 71 -24.86 8.35 -14.26
N ALA A 72 -25.20 9.47 -14.91
CA ALA A 72 -24.21 10.34 -15.54
C ALA A 72 -23.20 10.89 -14.52
N HIS A 73 -23.66 11.25 -13.32
CA HIS A 73 -22.80 11.71 -12.23
C HIS A 73 -21.81 10.61 -11.79
N LEU A 74 -22.29 9.41 -11.50
CA LEU A 74 -21.43 8.27 -11.10
C LEU A 74 -20.45 7.87 -12.21
N ALA A 75 -20.89 7.86 -13.46
CA ALA A 75 -20.04 7.61 -14.61
C ALA A 75 -18.93 8.68 -14.76
N LYS A 76 -19.25 9.95 -14.48
CA LYS A 76 -18.25 11.03 -14.44
C LYS A 76 -17.23 10.81 -13.33
N LEU A 77 -17.65 10.43 -12.12
CA LEU A 77 -16.74 10.13 -11.01
C LEU A 77 -15.81 8.97 -11.37
N ARG A 78 -16.35 7.88 -11.92
CA ARG A 78 -15.58 6.72 -12.40
C ARG A 78 -14.55 7.12 -13.46
N SER A 79 -14.97 7.88 -14.48
CA SER A 79 -14.10 8.30 -15.57
C SER A 79 -12.98 9.27 -15.15
N ALA A 80 -13.15 9.95 -14.03
CA ALA A 80 -12.15 10.89 -13.52
C ALA A 80 -10.86 10.17 -13.07
N VAL A 81 -10.95 8.93 -12.62
CA VAL A 81 -9.78 8.11 -12.19
C VAL A 81 -9.01 7.55 -13.38
N GLY A 82 -9.69 7.25 -14.49
CA GLY A 82 -9.10 6.84 -15.77
C GLY A 82 -8.72 5.36 -15.88
N GLY A 83 -9.07 4.51 -14.92
CA GLY A 83 -8.75 3.06 -14.98
C GLY A 83 -8.58 2.42 -13.64
N SER A 84 -7.63 1.49 -13.51
CA SER A 84 -7.37 0.77 -12.26
C SER A 84 -6.86 1.70 -11.15
N ILE A 85 -7.30 1.43 -9.92
CA ILE A 85 -6.86 2.16 -8.73
C ILE A 85 -5.56 1.56 -8.20
N GLY A 86 -4.52 2.37 -8.09
CA GLY A 86 -3.25 1.98 -7.48
C GLY A 86 -3.28 2.12 -5.95
N SER A 87 -3.88 3.19 -5.44
CA SER A 87 -4.05 3.41 -4.00
C SER A 87 -5.17 4.41 -3.70
N VAL A 88 -5.76 4.29 -2.52
CA VAL A 88 -6.72 5.25 -1.97
C VAL A 88 -6.22 5.74 -0.62
N ALA A 89 -6.04 7.05 -0.50
CA ALA A 89 -5.75 7.69 0.76
C ALA A 89 -7.01 8.39 1.29
N VAL A 90 -7.27 8.26 2.58
CA VAL A 90 -8.47 8.80 3.23
C VAL A 90 -8.05 9.82 4.28
N GLU A 91 -8.60 11.02 4.19
CA GLU A 91 -8.40 12.10 5.15
C GLU A 91 -9.75 12.56 5.72
N ARG A 92 -9.80 12.78 7.03
CA ARG A 92 -10.98 13.40 7.65
C ARG A 92 -10.92 14.90 7.44
N VAL A 93 -11.97 15.45 6.85
CA VAL A 93 -12.18 16.89 6.66
C VAL A 93 -13.41 17.35 7.44
N PRO A 94 -13.61 18.67 7.68
CA PRO A 94 -14.73 19.17 8.45
C PRO A 94 -16.11 18.67 7.99
N ASP A 95 -16.30 18.53 6.67
CA ASP A 95 -17.57 18.16 6.05
C ASP A 95 -17.67 16.67 5.66
N GLY A 96 -16.80 15.80 6.21
CA GLY A 96 -16.81 14.37 5.92
C GLY A 96 -15.44 13.74 5.72
N LEU A 97 -15.25 13.06 4.61
CA LEU A 97 -13.99 12.42 4.20
C LEU A 97 -13.55 12.95 2.85
N ARG A 98 -12.27 13.13 2.69
CA ARG A 98 -11.61 13.28 1.41
C ARG A 98 -10.95 11.96 1.04
N LEU A 99 -11.25 11.48 -0.16
CA LEU A 99 -10.58 10.32 -0.76
C LEU A 99 -9.67 10.82 -1.89
N ASP A 100 -8.38 10.61 -1.74
CA ASP A 100 -7.42 10.84 -2.80
C ASP A 100 -7.09 9.51 -3.46
N VAL A 101 -7.52 9.36 -4.69
CA VAL A 101 -7.41 8.14 -5.48
C VAL A 101 -6.28 8.30 -6.49
N THR A 102 -5.32 7.38 -6.48
CA THR A 102 -4.27 7.29 -7.48
C THR A 102 -4.63 6.18 -8.46
N GLY A 103 -4.91 6.55 -9.69
CA GLY A 103 -5.13 5.68 -10.84
C GLY A 103 -4.29 6.16 -12.01
N ASP A 104 -4.79 6.04 -13.25
CA ASP A 104 -4.17 6.68 -14.41
C ASP A 104 -4.15 8.21 -14.26
N ARG A 105 -5.06 8.73 -13.43
CA ARG A 105 -5.12 10.14 -13.02
C ARG A 105 -5.26 10.21 -11.50
N GLU A 106 -4.61 11.20 -10.91
CA GLU A 106 -4.87 11.53 -9.52
C GLU A 106 -6.16 12.31 -9.42
N THR A 107 -7.03 11.86 -8.54
CA THR A 107 -8.37 12.41 -8.40
C THR A 107 -8.76 12.47 -6.93
N SER A 108 -9.32 13.58 -6.50
CA SER A 108 -9.83 13.74 -5.13
C SER A 108 -11.35 13.76 -5.11
N PHE A 109 -11.93 13.05 -4.17
CA PHE A 109 -13.37 12.98 -3.96
C PHE A 109 -13.74 13.43 -2.54
N GLY A 110 -14.89 14.11 -2.43
CA GLY A 110 -15.55 14.39 -1.16
C GLY A 110 -16.61 13.34 -0.88
N LEU A 111 -16.60 12.77 0.33
CA LEU A 111 -17.50 11.72 0.75
C LEU A 111 -18.08 12.02 2.13
N THR A 112 -19.40 11.94 2.27
CA THR A 112 -20.09 11.96 3.56
C THR A 112 -20.77 10.63 3.78
N ILE A 113 -20.46 9.97 4.91
CA ILE A 113 -20.97 8.65 5.27
C ILE A 113 -21.79 8.78 6.56
N GLU A 114 -23.01 8.30 6.50
CA GLU A 114 -23.93 8.27 7.63
C GLU A 114 -23.57 7.15 8.62
N PRO A 115 -24.04 7.21 9.88
CA PRO A 115 -23.83 6.13 10.85
C PRO A 115 -24.36 4.75 10.37
N SER A 116 -25.30 4.74 9.44
CA SER A 116 -25.82 3.53 8.79
C SER A 116 -24.82 2.88 7.81
N GLY A 117 -23.74 3.58 7.45
CA GLY A 117 -22.80 3.17 6.41
C GLY A 117 -23.23 3.54 4.99
N LEU A 118 -24.38 4.20 4.83
CA LEU A 118 -24.80 4.76 3.54
C LEU A 118 -24.11 6.09 3.26
N ILE A 119 -23.92 6.38 1.99
CA ILE A 119 -23.25 7.58 1.51
C ILE A 119 -24.31 8.64 1.20
N SER A 120 -24.26 9.77 1.89
CA SER A 120 -25.18 10.90 1.71
C SER A 120 -24.61 12.00 0.80
N ARG A 121 -23.34 11.93 0.46
CA ARG A 121 -22.69 12.82 -0.50
C ARG A 121 -21.47 12.13 -1.12
N PHE A 122 -21.34 12.20 -2.43
CA PHE A 122 -20.17 11.73 -3.17
C PHE A 122 -19.92 12.63 -4.37
N THR A 123 -18.86 13.41 -4.35
CA THR A 123 -18.57 14.45 -5.33
C THR A 123 -17.11 14.43 -5.73
N LEU A 124 -16.85 14.79 -7.00
CA LEU A 124 -15.52 15.14 -7.43
C LEU A 124 -15.15 16.48 -6.77
N LEU A 125 -14.01 16.52 -6.11
CA LEU A 125 -13.44 17.76 -5.64
C LEU A 125 -12.69 18.38 -6.81
N ASP A 126 -13.14 19.55 -7.27
CA ASP A 126 -12.47 20.28 -8.32
C ASP A 126 -11.02 20.55 -7.94
N ALA A 127 -10.15 20.55 -8.95
CA ALA A 127 -8.69 20.57 -8.82
C ALA A 127 -8.09 21.90 -8.28
N GLU A 128 -8.84 22.74 -7.62
CA GLU A 128 -8.24 23.67 -6.66
C GLU A 128 -7.92 22.86 -5.39
N ALA A 129 -6.78 22.18 -5.47
CA ALA A 129 -6.22 21.56 -4.28
C ALA A 129 -6.15 22.62 -3.18
N PRO A 130 -6.62 22.31 -1.94
CA PRO A 130 -6.32 23.20 -0.82
C PRO A 130 -4.82 23.48 -0.83
N PRO A 131 -4.41 24.68 -0.38
CA PRO A 131 -2.99 25.02 -0.38
C PRO A 131 -2.21 23.86 0.24
N PRO A 132 -1.10 23.46 -0.38
CA PRO A 132 -0.34 22.31 0.09
C PRO A 132 -0.07 22.47 1.59
N SER A 133 -0.21 21.40 2.35
CA SER A 133 0.18 21.45 3.77
C SER A 133 1.62 21.98 3.87
N PRO A 134 2.01 22.65 4.98
CA PRO A 134 3.38 23.15 5.12
C PRO A 134 4.43 22.09 4.80
N GLU A 135 4.15 20.84 5.14
CA GLU A 135 5.02 19.70 4.83
C GLU A 135 5.04 19.38 3.33
N ALA A 136 3.89 19.36 2.65
CA ALA A 136 3.83 19.16 1.21
C ALA A 136 4.55 20.29 0.44
N ALA A 137 4.52 21.51 0.96
CA ALA A 137 5.24 22.64 0.39
C ALA A 137 6.78 22.44 0.47
N ILE A 138 7.30 21.87 1.59
CA ILE A 138 8.73 21.52 1.72
C ILE A 138 9.11 20.57 0.58
N TRP A 139 8.41 19.45 0.46
CA TRP A 139 8.74 18.40 -0.50
C TRP A 139 8.62 18.86 -1.96
N SER A 140 7.65 19.71 -2.28
CA SER A 140 7.44 20.19 -3.67
C SER A 140 8.64 20.99 -4.21
N GLN A 141 9.42 21.61 -3.34
CA GLN A 141 10.59 22.45 -3.67
C GLN A 141 11.93 21.73 -3.46
N THR A 142 11.93 20.52 -2.92
CA THR A 142 13.16 19.77 -2.60
C THR A 142 13.98 19.50 -3.84
N THR A 143 15.27 19.79 -3.73
CA THR A 143 16.33 19.52 -4.72
C THR A 143 17.42 18.66 -4.09
N TRP A 144 18.38 18.16 -4.88
CA TRP A 144 19.52 17.43 -4.34
C TRP A 144 20.30 18.24 -3.31
N ASP A 145 20.43 19.55 -3.52
CA ASP A 145 21.23 20.43 -2.66
C ASP A 145 20.48 20.81 -1.36
N THR A 146 19.14 20.79 -1.37
CA THR A 146 18.34 21.09 -0.17
C THR A 146 17.88 19.85 0.58
N LEU A 147 18.02 18.65 0.01
CA LEU A 147 17.43 17.39 0.49
C LEU A 147 17.67 17.14 1.99
N ALA A 148 18.91 17.25 2.45
CA ALA A 148 19.26 17.01 3.85
C ALA A 148 18.59 18.01 4.81
N ALA A 149 18.50 19.28 4.40
CA ALA A 149 17.82 20.32 5.18
C ALA A 149 16.31 20.13 5.19
N ASP A 150 15.75 19.76 4.05
CA ASP A 150 14.30 19.58 3.90
C ASP A 150 13.81 18.31 4.65
N LEU A 151 14.62 17.26 4.73
CA LEU A 151 14.35 16.10 5.60
C LEU A 151 14.24 16.51 7.08
N LYS A 152 15.12 17.40 7.57
CA LYS A 152 15.04 17.91 8.95
C LYS A 152 13.79 18.74 9.18
N LYS A 153 13.43 19.64 8.25
CA LYS A 153 12.16 20.39 8.30
C LYS A 153 10.94 19.46 8.27
N GLY A 154 10.99 18.42 7.43
CA GLY A 154 9.95 17.39 7.38
C GLY A 154 9.80 16.67 8.73
N ALA A 155 10.91 16.38 9.41
CA ALA A 155 10.88 15.75 10.73
C ALA A 155 10.29 16.70 11.80
N GLU A 156 10.61 17.99 11.76
CA GLU A 156 10.01 19.03 12.61
C GLU A 156 8.48 19.13 12.35
N ALA A 157 8.06 18.96 11.09
CA ALA A 157 6.66 18.89 10.72
C ALA A 157 6.01 17.54 11.06
N GLY A 158 6.76 16.58 11.65
CA GLY A 158 6.30 15.30 12.19
C GLY A 158 6.54 14.09 11.27
N TRP A 159 7.33 14.20 10.21
CA TRP A 159 7.86 13.05 9.50
C TRP A 159 8.77 12.22 10.41
N SER A 160 8.68 10.89 10.35
CA SER A 160 9.51 10.00 11.16
C SER A 160 9.90 8.79 10.33
N GLY A 161 11.21 8.52 10.24
CA GLY A 161 11.69 7.40 9.46
C GLY A 161 13.20 7.36 9.29
N VAL A 162 13.64 6.47 8.44
CA VAL A 162 15.03 6.28 8.02
C VAL A 162 15.13 6.54 6.53
N PHE A 163 16.22 7.19 6.12
CA PHE A 163 16.38 7.70 4.76
C PHE A 163 17.79 7.46 4.22
N LEU A 164 17.87 7.08 2.96
CA LEU A 164 19.10 6.95 2.18
C LEU A 164 18.93 7.62 0.83
N ALA A 165 19.90 8.41 0.42
CA ALA A 165 20.00 8.90 -0.95
C ALA A 165 21.42 8.75 -1.51
N ARG A 166 21.47 8.37 -2.78
CA ARG A 166 22.69 8.35 -3.60
C ARG A 166 22.51 9.23 -4.82
N ARG A 167 23.52 10.01 -5.13
CA ARG A 167 23.64 10.82 -6.35
C ARG A 167 24.88 10.37 -7.11
N ASP A 168 24.71 10.00 -8.38
CA ASP A 168 25.80 9.50 -9.22
C ASP A 168 26.60 8.36 -8.57
N GLY A 169 25.92 7.45 -7.88
CA GLY A 169 26.48 6.30 -7.18
C GLY A 169 27.07 6.61 -5.78
N ASN A 170 27.18 7.87 -5.41
CA ASN A 170 27.74 8.27 -4.11
C ASN A 170 26.63 8.51 -3.08
N GLU A 171 26.79 7.99 -1.87
CA GLU A 171 25.87 8.28 -0.77
C GLU A 171 26.00 9.75 -0.37
N VAL A 172 24.92 10.51 -0.47
CA VAL A 172 24.86 11.93 -0.14
C VAL A 172 24.05 12.22 1.11
N VAL A 173 23.11 11.34 1.47
CA VAL A 173 22.30 11.44 2.68
C VAL A 173 22.06 10.05 3.25
N ARG A 174 22.28 9.88 4.56
CA ARG A 174 21.78 8.76 5.37
C ARG A 174 21.38 9.28 6.73
N GLU A 175 20.08 9.30 6.99
CA GLU A 175 19.51 9.93 8.18
C GLU A 175 18.49 9.03 8.87
N SER A 176 18.34 9.23 10.18
CA SER A 176 17.31 8.62 11.02
C SER A 176 16.66 9.76 11.80
N LEU A 177 15.42 10.08 11.51
CA LEU A 177 14.77 11.30 11.96
C LEU A 177 13.41 11.01 12.61
N GLY A 178 13.02 11.88 13.54
CA GLY A 178 11.73 11.77 14.24
C GLY A 178 11.67 10.63 15.23
N LEU A 179 10.46 10.14 15.52
CA LEU A 179 10.18 9.20 16.60
C LEU A 179 9.70 7.83 16.06
N ALA A 180 10.43 6.78 16.41
CA ALA A 180 10.00 5.40 16.18
C ALA A 180 8.78 5.04 17.06
N ASP A 181 8.64 5.67 18.22
CA ASP A 181 7.48 5.56 19.11
C ASP A 181 7.14 6.93 19.69
N ARG A 182 5.99 7.47 19.28
CA ARG A 182 5.54 8.80 19.73
C ARG A 182 5.06 8.78 21.19
N SER A 183 4.48 7.67 21.65
CA SER A 183 3.95 7.56 23.00
C SER A 183 5.06 7.54 24.05
N GLN A 184 6.21 6.98 23.70
CA GLN A 184 7.38 6.87 24.57
C GLN A 184 8.50 7.88 24.23
N HIS A 185 8.25 8.79 23.29
CA HIS A 185 9.26 9.73 22.78
C HIS A 185 10.56 9.04 22.36
N ARG A 186 10.44 7.80 21.86
CA ARG A 186 11.60 7.00 21.46
C ARG A 186 12.05 7.37 20.05
N PRO A 187 13.31 7.84 19.90
CA PRO A 187 13.81 8.28 18.59
C PRO A 187 13.97 7.12 17.61
N THR A 188 13.87 7.43 16.34
CA THR A 188 14.24 6.55 15.23
C THR A 188 15.75 6.29 15.26
N LYS A 189 16.17 5.04 14.98
CA LYS A 189 17.57 4.62 14.88
C LYS A 189 17.84 4.04 13.49
N PRO A 190 19.10 3.99 13.02
CA PRO A 190 19.45 3.45 11.71
C PRO A 190 19.00 2.00 11.50
N ASP A 191 18.91 1.22 12.57
CA ASP A 191 18.56 -0.18 12.59
C ASP A 191 17.13 -0.46 13.06
N THR A 192 16.31 0.59 13.19
CA THR A 192 14.87 0.45 13.50
C THR A 192 14.18 -0.38 12.41
N VAL A 193 13.35 -1.33 12.85
CA VAL A 193 12.59 -2.23 11.99
C VAL A 193 11.22 -1.64 11.65
N TYR A 194 10.85 -1.71 10.38
CA TYR A 194 9.58 -1.24 9.84
C TYR A 194 8.84 -2.35 9.10
N CYS A 195 7.53 -2.28 9.03
CA CYS A 195 6.79 -2.99 8.00
C CYS A 195 7.16 -2.42 6.63
N ILE A 196 7.32 -3.28 5.64
CA ILE A 196 7.75 -2.91 4.29
C ILE A 196 6.64 -3.02 3.23
N GLY A 197 5.38 -3.00 3.66
CA GLY A 197 4.20 -2.96 2.78
C GLY A 197 4.24 -4.00 1.67
N SER A 198 4.06 -3.56 0.43
CA SER A 198 4.06 -4.43 -0.76
C SER A 198 5.46 -4.74 -1.33
N THR A 199 6.54 -4.29 -0.70
CA THR A 199 7.92 -4.57 -1.17
C THR A 199 8.29 -6.07 -1.23
N PRO A 200 7.67 -6.99 -0.47
CA PRO A 200 7.88 -8.44 -0.63
C PRO A 200 7.62 -8.97 -2.05
N ILE A 201 6.88 -8.25 -2.87
CA ILE A 201 6.76 -8.49 -4.31
C ILE A 201 8.14 -8.65 -4.95
N ASP A 202 9.11 -7.83 -4.59
CA ASP A 202 10.46 -7.87 -5.14
C ASP A 202 11.21 -9.13 -4.73
N PHE A 203 11.03 -9.61 -3.50
CA PHE A 203 11.58 -10.91 -3.06
C PHE A 203 10.96 -12.08 -3.83
N THR A 204 9.65 -12.01 -4.12
CA THR A 204 8.95 -13.03 -4.93
C THR A 204 9.48 -13.04 -6.36
N ILE A 205 9.66 -11.87 -6.97
CA ILE A 205 10.29 -11.75 -8.29
C ILE A 205 11.68 -12.38 -8.25
N THR A 206 12.52 -12.01 -7.28
CA THR A 206 13.86 -12.60 -7.13
C THR A 206 13.80 -14.11 -6.99
N GLY A 207 12.84 -14.65 -6.20
CA GLY A 207 12.65 -16.09 -6.02
C GLY A 207 12.35 -16.81 -7.34
N ILE A 208 11.44 -16.29 -8.13
CA ILE A 208 11.13 -16.82 -9.48
C ILE A 208 12.37 -16.76 -10.39
N MET A 209 13.09 -15.63 -10.38
CA MET A 209 14.30 -15.48 -11.20
C MET A 209 15.40 -16.47 -10.77
N LEU A 210 15.59 -16.71 -9.47
CA LEU A 210 16.55 -17.70 -8.96
C LEU A 210 16.18 -19.12 -9.41
N LEU A 211 14.91 -19.49 -9.37
CA LEU A 211 14.45 -20.79 -9.85
C LEU A 211 14.60 -20.93 -11.36
N GLY A 212 14.32 -19.87 -12.12
CA GLY A 212 14.55 -19.82 -13.55
C GLY A 212 16.04 -19.96 -13.91
N GLN A 213 16.91 -19.21 -13.23
CA GLN A 213 18.38 -19.31 -13.39
C GLN A 213 18.92 -20.73 -13.14
N ARG A 214 18.24 -21.50 -12.28
CA ARG A 214 18.56 -22.90 -11.99
C ARG A 214 17.90 -23.89 -12.95
N GLY A 215 17.21 -23.39 -13.99
CA GLY A 215 16.51 -24.22 -14.99
C GLY A 215 15.29 -24.99 -14.44
N LYS A 216 14.72 -24.54 -13.30
CA LYS A 216 13.56 -25.18 -12.67
C LYS A 216 12.23 -24.76 -13.27
N LEU A 217 12.19 -23.61 -13.95
CA LEU A 217 11.04 -23.04 -14.64
C LEU A 217 11.46 -22.17 -15.82
N ALA A 218 10.51 -21.90 -16.74
CA ALA A 218 10.61 -20.86 -17.75
C ALA A 218 9.50 -19.84 -17.49
N LEU A 219 9.73 -18.55 -17.84
CA LEU A 219 8.73 -17.50 -17.61
C LEU A 219 7.43 -17.72 -18.41
N ASP A 220 7.51 -18.42 -19.53
CA ASP A 220 6.37 -18.74 -20.38
C ASP A 220 5.70 -20.07 -20.01
N ASP A 221 6.16 -20.75 -18.95
CA ASP A 221 5.45 -21.90 -18.40
C ASP A 221 4.05 -21.48 -17.93
N PRO A 222 2.99 -22.25 -18.29
CA PRO A 222 1.65 -22.04 -17.79
C PRO A 222 1.56 -22.39 -16.31
N ILE A 223 0.75 -21.66 -15.54
CA ILE A 223 0.60 -21.89 -14.10
C ILE A 223 0.09 -23.29 -13.75
N GLY A 224 -0.70 -23.91 -14.64
CA GLY A 224 -1.17 -25.29 -14.47
C GLY A 224 -0.06 -26.34 -14.42
N LYS A 225 1.14 -26.04 -14.92
CA LYS A 225 2.32 -26.91 -14.77
C LYS A 225 2.71 -27.12 -13.30
N PHE A 226 2.38 -26.17 -12.43
CA PHE A 226 2.79 -26.14 -11.04
C PHE A 226 1.63 -26.27 -10.08
N LEU A 227 0.50 -25.58 -10.35
CA LEU A 227 -0.64 -25.46 -9.42
C LEU A 227 -1.68 -26.58 -9.59
N GLY A 228 -1.49 -27.50 -10.52
CA GLY A 228 -2.41 -28.61 -10.74
C GLY A 228 -3.68 -28.16 -11.47
N ASP A 229 -4.85 -28.40 -10.86
CA ASP A 229 -6.14 -28.17 -11.50
C ASP A 229 -6.48 -26.68 -11.57
N VAL A 230 -6.20 -26.08 -12.74
CA VAL A 230 -6.47 -24.67 -13.03
C VAL A 230 -7.73 -24.54 -13.88
N PRO A 231 -8.70 -23.67 -13.50
CA PRO A 231 -9.91 -23.41 -14.28
C PRO A 231 -9.62 -23.08 -15.75
N ALA A 232 -10.53 -23.47 -16.64
CA ALA A 232 -10.32 -23.39 -18.08
C ALA A 232 -9.95 -21.97 -18.58
N ASP A 233 -10.58 -20.93 -18.01
CA ASP A 233 -10.34 -19.52 -18.34
C ASP A 233 -8.95 -19.01 -17.89
N LYS A 234 -8.25 -19.75 -17.02
CA LYS A 234 -6.96 -19.37 -16.46
C LYS A 234 -5.78 -20.24 -16.97
N ARG A 235 -6.07 -21.28 -17.77
CA ARG A 235 -5.02 -22.19 -18.29
C ARG A 235 -3.95 -21.51 -19.13
N ALA A 236 -4.31 -20.39 -19.77
CA ALA A 236 -3.39 -19.61 -20.58
C ALA A 236 -2.52 -18.63 -19.77
N ILE A 237 -2.73 -18.51 -18.46
CA ILE A 237 -1.89 -17.66 -17.59
C ILE A 237 -0.51 -18.30 -17.48
N THR A 238 0.54 -17.53 -17.80
CA THR A 238 1.94 -17.92 -17.63
C THR A 238 2.56 -17.20 -16.42
N LEU A 239 3.73 -17.65 -15.97
CA LEU A 239 4.49 -16.93 -14.93
C LEU A 239 4.82 -15.50 -15.36
N ARG A 240 5.13 -15.29 -16.66
CA ARG A 240 5.32 -13.95 -17.22
C ARG A 240 4.09 -13.07 -17.07
N HIS A 241 2.91 -13.58 -17.33
CA HIS A 241 1.65 -12.84 -17.16
C HIS A 241 1.45 -12.41 -15.70
N LEU A 242 1.76 -13.26 -14.72
CA LEU A 242 1.70 -12.92 -13.30
C LEU A 242 2.69 -11.81 -12.94
N LEU A 243 3.95 -11.93 -13.39
CA LEU A 243 5.02 -10.98 -13.11
C LEU A 243 4.80 -9.58 -13.71
N THR A 244 4.09 -9.52 -14.85
CA THR A 244 3.95 -8.28 -15.64
C THR A 244 2.55 -7.65 -15.56
N GLY A 245 1.69 -8.12 -14.62
CA GLY A 245 0.33 -7.59 -14.47
C GLY A 245 -0.62 -7.97 -15.62
N ARG A 246 -0.26 -8.94 -16.47
CA ARG A 246 -1.05 -9.32 -17.65
C ARG A 246 -1.87 -10.59 -17.48
N SER A 247 -2.02 -11.05 -16.24
CA SER A 247 -2.78 -12.27 -15.93
C SER A 247 -4.30 -12.12 -16.03
N GLY A 248 -4.82 -10.90 -15.86
CA GLY A 248 -6.25 -10.61 -15.70
C GLY A 248 -6.80 -10.93 -14.30
N LEU A 249 -5.98 -11.43 -13.38
CA LEU A 249 -6.40 -11.68 -12.01
C LEU A 249 -6.71 -10.36 -11.29
N PRO A 250 -7.87 -10.21 -10.65
CA PRO A 250 -8.17 -9.06 -9.83
C PRO A 250 -7.35 -9.09 -8.53
N ASN A 251 -7.31 -7.95 -7.87
CA ASN A 251 -6.70 -7.84 -6.56
C ASN A 251 -7.70 -8.38 -5.50
N PHE A 252 -7.37 -9.49 -4.83
CA PHE A 252 -8.30 -10.11 -3.88
C PHE A 252 -8.55 -9.27 -2.63
N HIS A 253 -7.69 -8.32 -2.29
CA HIS A 253 -7.94 -7.35 -1.22
C HIS A 253 -9.23 -6.56 -1.39
N HIS A 254 -9.80 -6.52 -2.60
CA HIS A 254 -11.02 -5.77 -2.94
C HIS A 254 -12.29 -6.61 -2.99
N ASP A 255 -12.24 -7.91 -2.66
CA ASP A 255 -13.42 -8.78 -2.80
C ASP A 255 -14.47 -8.58 -1.68
N GLY A 256 -14.18 -7.76 -0.70
CA GLY A 256 -15.10 -7.32 0.35
C GLY A 256 -15.44 -8.36 1.41
N LYS A 257 -14.98 -9.60 1.26
CA LYS A 257 -15.21 -10.69 2.21
C LYS A 257 -14.10 -10.79 3.26
N ASP A 258 -12.89 -10.43 2.88
CA ASP A 258 -11.70 -10.46 3.70
C ASP A 258 -11.12 -9.05 3.80
N TRP A 259 -11.84 -8.14 4.46
CA TRP A 259 -11.43 -6.74 4.62
C TRP A 259 -10.02 -6.60 5.19
N ASP A 260 -9.69 -7.43 6.16
CA ASP A 260 -8.37 -7.46 6.76
C ASP A 260 -7.66 -8.76 6.38
N ALA A 261 -7.36 -8.87 5.10
CA ALA A 261 -6.64 -10.01 4.55
C ALA A 261 -5.34 -10.31 5.30
N ASP A 262 -4.71 -9.27 5.86
CA ASP A 262 -3.45 -9.39 6.58
C ASP A 262 -3.63 -9.96 7.99
N LEU A 263 -4.81 -9.77 8.61
CA LEU A 263 -5.14 -10.33 9.93
C LEU A 263 -5.92 -11.65 9.82
N GLY A 264 -6.66 -11.85 8.74
CA GLY A 264 -7.38 -13.09 8.48
C GLY A 264 -6.44 -14.17 7.99
N TRP A 265 -5.89 -14.98 8.91
CA TRP A 265 -4.98 -16.05 8.50
C TRP A 265 -5.68 -17.15 7.72
N ILE A 266 -5.15 -17.49 6.54
CA ILE A 266 -5.50 -18.67 5.75
C ILE A 266 -4.24 -19.40 5.28
N ASP A 267 -4.39 -20.69 4.96
CA ASP A 267 -3.33 -21.51 4.38
C ASP A 267 -3.15 -21.28 2.87
N ARG A 268 -2.06 -21.82 2.32
CA ARG A 268 -1.71 -21.74 0.90
C ARG A 268 -2.81 -22.26 0.00
N ASP A 269 -3.32 -23.46 0.29
CA ASP A 269 -4.24 -24.14 -0.61
C ASP A 269 -5.59 -23.42 -0.64
N THR A 270 -6.01 -22.84 0.48
CA THR A 270 -7.19 -21.99 0.56
C THR A 270 -6.98 -20.70 -0.22
N ALA A 271 -5.83 -20.02 -0.10
CA ALA A 271 -5.51 -18.83 -0.86
C ALA A 271 -5.49 -19.09 -2.37
N VAL A 272 -4.79 -20.14 -2.80
CA VAL A 272 -4.72 -20.54 -4.22
C VAL A 272 -6.11 -20.82 -4.77
N ARG A 273 -6.96 -21.59 -4.06
CA ARG A 273 -8.34 -21.85 -4.49
C ARG A 273 -9.16 -20.56 -4.61
N ARG A 274 -9.07 -19.65 -3.65
CA ARG A 274 -9.77 -18.35 -3.70
C ARG A 274 -9.32 -17.52 -4.89
N ILE A 275 -8.02 -17.40 -5.11
CA ILE A 275 -7.45 -16.64 -6.23
C ILE A 275 -7.90 -17.23 -7.57
N LEU A 276 -7.78 -18.55 -7.73
CA LEU A 276 -8.20 -19.23 -8.96
C LEU A 276 -9.72 -19.23 -9.16
N GLY A 277 -10.50 -19.02 -8.11
CA GLY A 277 -11.96 -18.88 -8.17
C GLY A 277 -12.46 -17.49 -8.58
N GLN A 278 -11.60 -16.47 -8.67
CA GLN A 278 -11.99 -15.11 -9.06
C GLN A 278 -12.27 -15.01 -10.55
N THR A 279 -13.21 -14.14 -10.93
CA THR A 279 -13.47 -13.78 -12.34
C THR A 279 -12.32 -12.90 -12.85
N LEU A 280 -11.80 -13.22 -14.03
CA LEU A 280 -10.75 -12.40 -14.64
C LEU A 280 -11.28 -11.02 -15.07
N LEU A 281 -10.48 -9.98 -14.92
CA LEU A 281 -10.76 -8.62 -15.42
C LEU A 281 -10.69 -8.56 -16.95
N PHE A 282 -9.80 -9.37 -17.54
CA PHE A 282 -9.58 -9.51 -18.99
C PHE A 282 -8.92 -10.86 -19.28
N ALA A 283 -8.97 -11.30 -20.51
CA ALA A 283 -8.29 -12.54 -20.92
C ALA A 283 -6.76 -12.40 -20.75
N PRO A 284 -6.05 -13.48 -20.36
CA PRO A 284 -4.61 -13.46 -20.16
C PRO A 284 -3.88 -12.85 -21.35
N GLY A 285 -3.00 -11.87 -21.12
CA GLY A 285 -2.23 -11.17 -22.14
C GLY A 285 -2.98 -10.03 -22.86
N GLN A 286 -4.28 -9.82 -22.63
CA GLN A 286 -5.09 -8.83 -23.36
C GLN A 286 -5.24 -7.48 -22.65
N GLY A 287 -4.72 -7.35 -21.44
CA GLY A 287 -4.74 -6.11 -20.67
C GLY A 287 -3.60 -6.08 -19.64
N GLU A 288 -3.63 -5.06 -18.78
CA GLU A 288 -2.67 -4.88 -17.70
C GLU A 288 -3.38 -4.37 -16.46
N ALA A 289 -3.15 -5.04 -15.32
CA ALA A 289 -3.64 -4.63 -14.01
C ALA A 289 -2.69 -5.15 -12.93
N HIS A 290 -2.41 -4.31 -11.93
CA HIS A 290 -1.66 -4.74 -10.75
C HIS A 290 -2.50 -5.73 -9.94
N SER A 291 -1.89 -6.82 -9.48
CA SER A 291 -2.59 -7.86 -8.74
C SER A 291 -1.69 -8.49 -7.67
N HIS A 292 -2.00 -8.27 -6.40
CA HIS A 292 -1.39 -9.00 -5.30
C HIS A 292 -1.69 -10.50 -5.37
N SER A 293 -2.88 -10.88 -5.88
CA SER A 293 -3.24 -12.28 -6.13
C SER A 293 -2.22 -12.99 -7.03
N ALA A 294 -1.70 -12.31 -8.04
CA ALA A 294 -0.68 -12.87 -8.93
C ALA A 294 0.60 -13.24 -8.17
N PHE A 295 1.03 -12.39 -7.23
CA PHE A 295 2.22 -12.65 -6.41
C PHE A 295 1.99 -13.72 -5.35
N GLY A 296 0.76 -13.88 -4.85
CA GLY A 296 0.36 -15.03 -4.04
C GLY A 296 0.53 -16.37 -4.79
N LEU A 297 0.10 -16.42 -6.07
CA LEU A 297 0.32 -17.61 -6.90
C LEU A 297 1.81 -17.85 -7.19
N LEU A 298 2.61 -16.81 -7.43
CA LEU A 298 4.05 -16.92 -7.63
C LEU A 298 4.75 -17.46 -6.36
N ALA A 299 4.35 -17.01 -5.17
CA ALA A 299 4.84 -17.56 -3.90
C ALA A 299 4.51 -19.05 -3.75
N ALA A 300 3.29 -19.45 -4.14
CA ALA A 300 2.91 -20.88 -4.14
C ALA A 300 3.75 -21.69 -5.14
N VAL A 301 4.02 -21.18 -6.32
CA VAL A 301 4.92 -21.81 -7.32
C VAL A 301 6.33 -21.97 -6.75
N ILE A 302 6.86 -20.95 -6.08
CA ILE A 302 8.18 -21.04 -5.43
C ILE A 302 8.19 -22.18 -4.40
N GLU A 303 7.17 -22.27 -3.54
CA GLU A 303 7.08 -23.29 -2.52
C GLU A 303 6.99 -24.70 -3.12
N ILE A 304 6.16 -24.88 -4.15
CA ILE A 304 5.98 -26.16 -4.82
C ILE A 304 7.27 -26.63 -5.51
N ILE A 305 7.95 -25.74 -6.23
CA ILE A 305 9.17 -26.09 -6.97
C ILE A 305 10.35 -26.32 -6.03
N SER A 306 10.48 -25.51 -4.98
CA SER A 306 11.59 -25.62 -4.04
C SER A 306 11.44 -26.77 -3.05
N GLY A 307 10.22 -27.25 -2.80
CA GLY A 307 9.91 -28.25 -1.79
C GLY A 307 10.06 -27.74 -0.36
N THR A 308 10.17 -26.43 -0.17
CA THR A 308 10.28 -25.77 1.15
C THR A 308 9.24 -24.68 1.28
N SER A 309 8.87 -24.29 2.52
CA SER A 309 7.94 -23.17 2.68
C SER A 309 8.49 -21.88 2.06
N TYR A 310 7.60 -21.03 1.54
CA TYR A 310 8.00 -19.75 0.94
C TYR A 310 8.86 -18.90 1.91
N PRO A 311 8.51 -18.75 3.21
CA PRO A 311 9.38 -18.07 4.15
C PRO A 311 10.76 -18.71 4.31
N ALA A 312 10.85 -20.05 4.33
CA ALA A 312 12.13 -20.75 4.42
C ALA A 312 12.99 -20.54 3.17
N PHE A 313 12.37 -20.58 1.98
CA PHE A 313 13.02 -20.26 0.71
C PHE A 313 13.60 -18.84 0.72
N VAL A 314 12.77 -17.83 1.04
CA VAL A 314 13.22 -16.43 1.08
C VAL A 314 14.40 -16.26 2.05
N ARG A 315 14.32 -16.85 3.25
CA ARG A 315 15.43 -16.80 4.23
C ARG A 315 16.71 -17.39 3.69
N THR A 316 16.62 -18.59 3.11
CA THR A 316 17.81 -19.35 2.68
C THR A 316 18.43 -18.77 1.43
N GLU A 317 17.61 -18.38 0.48
CA GLU A 317 18.07 -18.03 -0.87
C GLU A 317 18.32 -16.53 -1.06
N ILE A 318 17.70 -15.69 -0.22
CA ILE A 318 17.80 -14.23 -0.37
C ILE A 318 18.37 -13.61 0.90
N LEU A 319 17.70 -13.74 2.05
CA LEU A 319 18.07 -12.98 3.25
C LEU A 319 19.44 -13.37 3.79
N LYS A 320 19.71 -14.67 3.96
CA LYS A 320 20.98 -15.18 4.49
C LYS A 320 22.19 -14.86 3.60
N PRO A 321 22.14 -15.07 2.26
CA PRO A 321 23.25 -14.70 1.38
C PRO A 321 23.57 -13.21 1.36
N LEU A 322 22.58 -12.36 1.66
CA LEU A 322 22.74 -10.91 1.71
C LEU A 322 23.04 -10.38 3.11
N GLY A 323 23.02 -11.23 4.15
CA GLY A 323 23.21 -10.80 5.53
C GLY A 323 22.10 -9.91 6.07
N MET A 324 20.84 -10.13 5.62
CA MET A 324 19.64 -9.40 6.04
C MET A 324 19.09 -9.98 7.34
N THR A 325 19.73 -9.67 8.44
CA THR A 325 19.47 -10.33 9.74
C THR A 325 18.28 -9.74 10.50
N ARG A 326 17.81 -8.56 10.10
CA ARG A 326 16.66 -7.88 10.73
C ARG A 326 15.46 -7.82 9.77
N THR A 327 15.39 -8.77 8.84
CA THR A 327 14.30 -8.95 7.86
C THR A 327 13.60 -10.27 8.08
N GLY A 328 12.27 -10.27 8.09
CA GLY A 328 11.46 -11.49 8.29
C GLY A 328 9.97 -11.24 8.07
N PHE A 329 9.15 -12.15 8.58
CA PHE A 329 7.70 -12.14 8.37
C PHE A 329 6.95 -11.61 9.59
N TYR A 330 5.68 -11.20 9.40
CA TYR A 330 4.82 -10.78 10.50
C TYR A 330 4.72 -11.88 11.58
N GLY A 331 4.50 -11.47 12.82
CA GLY A 331 4.45 -12.36 13.96
C GLY A 331 5.80 -12.85 14.47
N GLU A 332 6.90 -12.55 13.78
CA GLU A 332 8.24 -12.92 14.19
C GLU A 332 8.93 -11.81 14.99
N SER A 333 9.54 -12.18 16.09
CA SER A 333 10.38 -11.24 16.87
C SER A 333 11.76 -11.04 16.26
N LEU A 334 12.23 -11.96 15.42
CA LEU A 334 13.58 -11.99 14.87
C LEU A 334 14.69 -11.99 15.95
N GLY A 335 14.36 -12.36 17.19
CA GLY A 335 15.25 -12.23 18.34
C GLY A 335 15.43 -10.79 18.82
N LEU A 336 14.56 -9.87 18.40
CA LEU A 336 14.59 -8.46 18.73
C LEU A 336 13.58 -8.11 19.82
N GLY A 337 13.81 -7.01 20.52
CA GLY A 337 12.87 -6.45 21.48
C GLY A 337 11.82 -5.53 20.84
N VAL A 338 10.73 -5.27 21.55
CA VAL A 338 9.69 -4.31 21.11
C VAL A 338 10.27 -2.95 20.73
N SER A 339 11.30 -2.50 21.43
CA SER A 339 11.97 -1.22 21.19
C SER A 339 12.79 -1.16 19.88
N ASP A 340 13.01 -2.29 19.23
CA ASP A 340 13.67 -2.34 17.92
C ASP A 340 12.72 -2.02 16.77
N PHE A 341 11.41 -2.15 16.99
CA PHE A 341 10.39 -1.88 15.98
C PHE A 341 9.85 -0.45 16.09
N ALA A 342 9.68 0.20 14.96
CA ALA A 342 8.87 1.41 14.91
C ALA A 342 7.40 1.05 15.20
N VAL A 343 6.65 1.98 15.80
CA VAL A 343 5.19 1.88 15.94
C VAL A 343 4.56 2.56 14.74
N GLY A 344 3.68 1.86 14.02
CA GLY A 344 2.96 2.39 12.88
C GLY A 344 1.81 3.31 13.31
N TYR A 345 1.65 4.44 12.62
CA TYR A 345 0.61 5.45 12.91
C TYR A 345 -0.19 5.77 11.65
N GLY A 346 -1.51 5.79 11.76
CA GLY A 346 -2.40 6.11 10.67
C GLY A 346 -3.77 5.47 10.79
N ALA A 347 -4.58 5.64 9.76
CA ALA A 347 -5.95 5.11 9.74
C ALA A 347 -6.01 3.58 9.70
N SER A 348 -4.97 2.94 9.17
CA SER A 348 -4.85 1.48 9.05
C SER A 348 -4.11 0.83 10.23
N ALA A 349 -3.71 1.59 11.27
CA ALA A 349 -3.04 1.07 12.45
C ALA A 349 -3.89 0.03 13.18
N VAL A 350 -3.26 -1.08 13.62
CA VAL A 350 -3.92 -2.18 14.35
C VAL A 350 -3.13 -2.60 15.57
N GLY A 351 -3.82 -2.97 16.65
CA GLY A 351 -3.18 -3.44 17.89
C GLY A 351 -2.50 -2.34 18.71
N LEU A 352 -1.97 -2.72 19.88
CA LEU A 352 -1.31 -1.85 20.86
C LEU A 352 -0.10 -2.56 21.48
N PRO A 353 1.13 -2.09 21.26
CA PRO A 353 1.51 -1.15 20.20
C PRO A 353 1.31 -1.76 18.80
N ASN A 354 1.07 -0.89 17.83
CA ASN A 354 0.94 -1.31 16.42
C ASN A 354 2.33 -1.61 15.84
N ILE A 355 2.80 -2.83 16.09
CA ILE A 355 4.09 -3.36 15.60
C ILE A 355 3.91 -4.75 15.00
N PRO A 356 4.64 -5.10 13.95
CA PRO A 356 4.49 -6.36 13.22
C PRO A 356 4.52 -7.65 14.06
N PRO A 357 5.32 -7.78 15.14
CA PRO A 357 5.27 -8.97 16.00
C PRO A 357 3.90 -9.23 16.64
N ASN A 358 3.07 -8.20 16.82
CA ASN A 358 1.75 -8.30 17.43
C ASN A 358 0.63 -8.65 16.45
N TRP A 359 0.91 -8.75 15.15
CA TRP A 359 -0.12 -8.96 14.12
C TRP A 359 -0.43 -10.42 13.81
N GLY A 360 0.28 -11.34 14.46
CA GLY A 360 0.17 -12.76 14.14
C GLY A 360 0.98 -13.14 12.88
N PRO A 361 0.95 -14.42 12.50
CA PRO A 361 1.71 -14.91 11.36
C PRO A 361 1.17 -14.34 10.03
N THR A 362 2.08 -14.17 9.06
CA THR A 362 1.70 -13.74 7.71
C THR A 362 0.68 -14.69 7.10
N SER A 363 -0.47 -14.17 6.72
CA SER A 363 -1.52 -14.89 5.99
C SER A 363 -1.09 -15.19 4.55
N TRP A 364 -1.57 -16.31 3.99
CA TRP A 364 -1.36 -16.60 2.57
C TRP A 364 -2.12 -15.65 1.63
N LEU A 365 -3.06 -14.85 2.15
CA LEU A 365 -3.66 -13.78 1.34
C LEU A 365 -2.65 -12.70 0.95
N VAL A 366 -1.64 -12.45 1.78
CA VAL A 366 -0.59 -11.45 1.48
C VAL A 366 0.78 -12.09 1.25
N MET A 367 0.90 -13.41 1.40
CA MET A 367 2.16 -14.11 1.16
C MET A 367 2.67 -13.84 -0.26
N GLY A 368 3.92 -13.43 -0.38
CA GLY A 368 4.55 -13.09 -1.65
C GLY A 368 4.30 -11.67 -2.15
N SER A 369 3.32 -10.96 -1.58
CA SER A 369 3.03 -9.57 -1.97
C SER A 369 3.14 -8.56 -0.83
N GLY A 370 3.24 -9.05 0.41
CA GLY A 370 3.31 -8.26 1.64
C GLY A 370 3.77 -9.13 2.81
N GLY A 371 3.43 -8.71 4.03
CA GLY A 371 3.59 -9.55 5.22
C GLY A 371 5.02 -9.66 5.74
N MET A 372 5.90 -8.70 5.45
CA MET A 372 7.29 -8.71 5.89
C MET A 372 7.72 -7.39 6.56
N VAL A 373 8.81 -7.50 7.30
CA VAL A 373 9.49 -6.39 7.99
C VAL A 373 10.96 -6.32 7.59
N SER A 374 11.53 -5.11 7.66
CA SER A 374 12.95 -4.91 7.37
C SER A 374 13.49 -3.63 8.00
N THR A 375 14.78 -3.37 7.80
CA THR A 375 15.48 -2.12 8.11
C THR A 375 15.97 -1.45 6.84
N LEU A 376 16.32 -0.16 6.93
CA LEU A 376 16.96 0.56 5.84
C LEU A 376 18.23 -0.15 5.34
N GLY A 377 19.06 -0.62 6.29
CA GLY A 377 20.33 -1.29 5.95
C GLY A 377 20.14 -2.64 5.24
N ASP A 378 19.13 -3.41 5.63
CA ASP A 378 18.83 -4.68 4.97
C ASP A 378 18.24 -4.45 3.57
N MET A 379 17.33 -3.49 3.41
CA MET A 379 16.79 -3.13 2.10
C MET A 379 17.85 -2.56 1.17
N ASP A 380 18.78 -1.76 1.68
CA ASP A 380 19.95 -1.26 0.94
C ASP A 380 20.82 -2.43 0.41
N ARG A 381 21.09 -3.44 1.24
CA ARG A 381 21.79 -4.67 0.80
C ARG A 381 21.04 -5.40 -0.30
N TYR A 382 19.72 -5.49 -0.15
CA TYR A 382 18.86 -6.16 -1.14
C TYR A 382 18.91 -5.45 -2.50
N TYR A 383 18.60 -4.15 -2.54
CA TYR A 383 18.62 -3.39 -3.80
C TYR A 383 20.02 -3.27 -4.40
N GLY A 384 21.04 -3.10 -3.56
CA GLY A 384 22.43 -3.16 -4.01
C GLY A 384 22.83 -4.50 -4.62
N SER A 385 22.23 -5.61 -4.16
CA SER A 385 22.44 -6.94 -4.74
C SER A 385 21.81 -7.09 -6.12
N ILE A 386 20.67 -6.46 -6.35
CA ILE A 386 20.02 -6.41 -7.67
C ILE A 386 20.89 -5.59 -8.63
N ALA A 387 21.27 -4.40 -8.23
CA ALA A 387 22.10 -3.50 -9.05
C ALA A 387 23.45 -4.13 -9.45
N SER A 388 24.10 -4.83 -8.51
CA SER A 388 25.39 -5.50 -8.75
C SER A 388 25.30 -6.88 -9.41
N GLY A 389 24.11 -7.44 -9.59
CA GLY A 389 23.92 -8.81 -10.09
C GLY A 389 24.52 -9.87 -9.15
N ARG A 390 24.50 -9.64 -7.83
CA ARG A 390 25.10 -10.58 -6.84
C ARG A 390 24.33 -11.88 -6.76
N LEU A 391 22.99 -11.84 -6.68
CA LEU A 391 22.13 -13.02 -6.60
C LEU A 391 21.80 -13.60 -7.97
N LEU A 392 21.53 -12.74 -8.93
CA LEU A 392 21.10 -13.12 -10.28
C LEU A 392 22.18 -12.82 -11.29
N LYS A 393 22.24 -13.59 -12.38
CA LYS A 393 23.21 -13.47 -13.47
C LYS A 393 22.51 -13.39 -14.82
N GLY A 394 23.23 -12.86 -15.82
CA GLY A 394 22.80 -12.85 -17.21
C GLY A 394 21.41 -12.22 -17.42
N GLU A 395 20.59 -12.86 -18.23
CA GLU A 395 19.24 -12.39 -18.58
C GLU A 395 18.30 -12.24 -17.37
N TRP A 396 18.45 -13.08 -16.36
CA TRP A 396 17.64 -13.05 -15.14
C TRP A 396 17.90 -11.78 -14.31
N ALA A 397 19.18 -11.38 -14.20
CA ALA A 397 19.55 -10.11 -13.58
C ALA A 397 19.04 -8.91 -14.38
N GLN A 398 19.23 -8.94 -15.68
CA GLN A 398 18.76 -7.87 -16.60
C GLN A 398 17.24 -7.72 -16.54
N TRP A 399 16.50 -8.83 -16.49
CA TRP A 399 15.05 -8.78 -16.39
C TRP A 399 14.60 -8.05 -15.11
N GLN A 400 15.17 -8.39 -13.96
CA GLN A 400 14.82 -7.75 -12.70
C GLN A 400 15.25 -6.28 -12.65
N GLN A 401 16.43 -5.95 -13.17
CA GLN A 401 16.93 -4.58 -13.23
C GLN A 401 16.08 -3.69 -14.15
N GLY A 402 15.55 -4.24 -15.24
CA GLY A 402 14.70 -3.53 -16.20
C GLY A 402 13.23 -3.40 -15.78
N ALA A 403 12.79 -4.20 -14.81
CA ALA A 403 11.39 -4.32 -14.50
C ALA A 403 10.82 -3.14 -13.67
N ARG A 404 11.67 -2.38 -12.98
CA ARG A 404 11.19 -1.33 -12.06
C ARG A 404 12.15 -0.17 -11.88
N VAL A 405 11.56 1.03 -11.85
CA VAL A 405 12.24 2.29 -11.60
C VAL A 405 11.92 2.85 -10.21
N GLY A 406 10.80 2.45 -9.63
CA GLY A 406 10.39 2.81 -8.28
C GLY A 406 9.39 1.81 -7.71
N VAL A 407 9.48 1.59 -6.41
CA VAL A 407 8.57 0.74 -5.63
C VAL A 407 8.10 1.54 -4.43
N GLY A 408 6.79 1.57 -4.23
CA GLY A 408 6.18 2.08 -3.01
C GLY A 408 5.35 0.98 -2.35
N GLY A 409 5.26 0.99 -1.04
CA GLY A 409 4.42 0.08 -0.30
C GLY A 409 3.93 0.72 0.99
N SER A 410 2.68 0.51 1.33
CA SER A 410 2.12 0.94 2.61
C SER A 410 1.36 -0.20 3.24
N ASP A 411 1.39 -0.27 4.55
CA ASP A 411 0.59 -1.17 5.34
C ASP A 411 0.55 -0.71 6.79
N ARG A 412 -0.65 -0.71 7.40
CA ARG A 412 -0.90 -0.54 8.85
C ARG A 412 -0.13 0.59 9.52
N GLY A 413 -0.04 1.74 8.84
CA GLY A 413 0.63 2.92 9.40
C GLY A 413 2.10 3.04 9.05
N TYR A 414 2.60 2.24 8.11
CA TYR A 414 3.96 2.33 7.58
C TYR A 414 3.95 2.64 6.09
N TYR A 415 5.05 3.20 5.62
CA TYR A 415 5.28 3.43 4.21
C TYR A 415 6.76 3.22 3.88
N ILE A 416 7.03 2.54 2.78
CA ILE A 416 8.36 2.39 2.18
C ILE A 416 8.34 2.93 0.77
N PHE A 417 9.44 3.51 0.36
CA PHE A 417 9.65 3.94 -1.01
C PHE A 417 11.10 3.66 -1.43
N HIS A 418 11.25 3.14 -2.62
CA HIS A 418 12.54 2.99 -3.30
C HIS A 418 12.40 3.43 -4.74
N ALA A 419 13.29 4.30 -5.18
CA ALA A 419 13.43 4.66 -6.59
C ALA A 419 14.92 4.65 -6.96
N THR A 420 15.22 4.17 -8.15
CA THR A 420 16.57 4.16 -8.70
C THR A 420 16.57 4.52 -10.18
N SER A 421 17.61 5.20 -10.62
CA SER A 421 17.90 5.41 -12.03
C SER A 421 19.09 4.57 -12.46
N GLY A 422 19.13 4.18 -13.72
CA GLY A 422 20.31 3.50 -14.29
C GLY A 422 21.59 4.34 -14.29
N ARG A 423 21.53 5.58 -13.78
CA ARG A 423 22.64 6.54 -13.70
C ARG A 423 23.23 6.66 -12.29
N GLY A 424 22.82 5.80 -11.36
CA GLY A 424 23.35 5.80 -9.98
C GLY A 424 22.63 6.74 -9.01
N ASN A 425 21.54 7.41 -9.41
CA ASN A 425 20.67 8.11 -8.48
C ASN A 425 19.71 7.12 -7.82
N GLU A 426 19.59 7.19 -6.52
CA GLU A 426 18.77 6.30 -5.72
C GLU A 426 18.22 7.03 -4.50
N ILE A 427 16.97 6.77 -4.17
CA ILE A 427 16.36 7.16 -2.89
C ILE A 427 15.62 5.95 -2.32
N LEU A 428 15.91 5.67 -1.05
CA LEU A 428 15.23 4.64 -0.26
C LEU A 428 14.86 5.23 1.10
N PHE A 429 13.60 5.07 1.51
CA PHE A 429 13.22 5.42 2.87
C PHE A 429 12.13 4.48 3.42
N LEU A 430 12.09 4.38 4.75
CA LEU A 430 11.03 3.71 5.50
C LEU A 430 10.52 4.67 6.56
N MET A 431 9.20 4.76 6.73
CA MET A 431 8.57 5.65 7.70
C MET A 431 7.40 4.99 8.42
N ASN A 432 7.07 5.50 9.60
CA ASN A 432 6.00 5.00 10.47
C ASN A 432 4.86 6.02 10.64
N GLY A 433 4.46 6.66 9.56
CA GLY A 433 3.36 7.63 9.53
C GLY A 433 2.56 7.52 8.25
N GLU A 434 1.49 6.73 8.27
CA GLU A 434 0.45 6.77 7.26
C GLU A 434 -0.58 7.86 7.64
N GLY A 435 -1.32 8.39 6.68
CA GLY A 435 -2.38 9.37 6.95
C GLY A 435 -2.02 10.82 6.64
N ARG A 436 -0.81 11.07 6.14
CA ARG A 436 -0.39 12.35 5.55
C ARG A 436 -0.34 12.24 4.03
N ALA A 437 -1.41 11.72 3.44
CA ALA A 437 -1.44 11.30 2.05
C ALA A 437 -0.93 12.39 1.07
N ALA A 438 -1.35 13.64 1.25
CA ALA A 438 -0.89 14.76 0.41
C ALA A 438 0.61 15.04 0.57
N ALA A 439 1.14 15.03 1.81
CA ALA A 439 2.54 15.24 2.09
C ALA A 439 3.39 14.07 1.58
N ASN A 440 2.94 12.83 1.80
CA ASN A 440 3.61 11.63 1.31
C ASN A 440 3.67 11.60 -0.22
N ARG A 441 2.58 11.98 -0.91
CA ARG A 441 2.57 12.10 -2.38
C ARG A 441 3.54 13.19 -2.86
N ALA A 442 3.51 14.38 -2.25
CA ALA A 442 4.43 15.45 -2.61
C ALA A 442 5.90 15.02 -2.44
N MET A 443 6.20 14.31 -1.35
CA MET A 443 7.51 13.73 -1.06
C MET A 443 7.91 12.69 -2.11
N THR A 444 7.07 11.73 -2.39
CA THR A 444 7.33 10.67 -3.39
C THR A 444 7.60 11.27 -4.77
N ARG A 445 6.76 12.20 -5.23
CA ARG A 445 6.97 12.89 -6.51
C ARG A 445 8.27 13.70 -6.55
N ALA A 446 8.62 14.36 -5.46
CA ALA A 446 9.88 15.09 -5.37
C ALA A 446 11.07 14.14 -5.53
N PHE A 447 11.01 12.99 -4.86
CA PHE A 447 12.08 12.01 -4.90
C PHE A 447 12.15 11.26 -6.23
N GLU A 448 11.03 10.93 -6.84
CA GLU A 448 11.00 10.43 -8.22
C GLU A 448 11.63 11.43 -9.19
N ARG A 449 11.29 12.71 -9.07
CA ARG A 449 11.86 13.79 -9.88
C ARG A 449 13.37 13.91 -9.67
N LEU A 450 13.85 13.81 -8.42
CA LEU A 450 15.30 13.83 -8.13
C LEU A 450 16.03 12.64 -8.76
N VAL A 451 15.45 11.45 -8.64
CA VAL A 451 16.08 10.22 -9.15
C VAL A 451 16.06 10.17 -10.67
N MET A 452 14.91 10.49 -11.28
CA MET A 452 14.68 10.34 -12.73
C MET A 452 15.10 11.54 -13.56
N GLY A 453 15.32 12.70 -12.91
CA GLY A 453 15.41 13.99 -13.58
C GLY A 453 14.02 14.53 -13.98
N GLU A 454 13.97 15.78 -14.41
CA GLU A 454 12.76 16.33 -15.00
C GLU A 454 12.45 15.54 -16.27
N ARG A 455 11.29 14.88 -16.32
CA ARG A 455 10.79 14.35 -17.59
C ARG A 455 10.58 15.54 -18.51
N GLU A 456 11.37 15.65 -19.54
CA GLU A 456 11.02 16.55 -20.64
C GLU A 456 9.57 16.26 -21.03
N LYS A 457 8.72 17.29 -20.95
CA LYS A 457 7.35 17.21 -21.42
C LYS A 457 7.41 16.91 -22.93
N ARG A 458 7.28 15.64 -23.28
CA ARG A 458 7.01 15.24 -24.67
C ARG A 458 5.53 15.27 -24.93
#